data_6fe2ef6ed449758d7dc2cb75b8258416
#
_entry.id   6fe2ef6ed449758d7dc2cb75b8258416
#
_cell.length_a   1.000
_cell.length_b   1.000
_cell.length_c   1.000
_cell.angle_alpha   90.00
_cell.angle_beta   90.00
_cell.angle_gamma   90.00
#
_symmetry.space_group_name_H-M   'P 1'
#
loop_
_entity.id
_entity.type
_entity.pdbx_description
1 polymer ?
#
loop_
_entity_poly.entity_id
_entity_poly.type
_entity_poly.pdbx_seq_one_letter_code
_entity_poly.pdbx_strand_id
1 'polypeptide(L)'
;MALVTTKQMLINAQKDNYAVGAFNVENMEMVMAVVEAAEELNSPVIMQTTPSTVKFLANAKVAAEKANVPIAMHLDHGNSFELAIKAFRAGYTSVMIDGSHSSFEENIELTKSVVDVCNCANIPV
;
A
#
# COMPACT_ATOMS: atom_id res chain seq x y z
N MET A 1 6.55 1.72 -15.49
CA MET A 1 5.60 0.92 -14.67
C MET A 1 4.97 1.88 -13.67
N ALA A 2 3.66 2.02 -13.72
CA ALA A 2 2.93 2.92 -12.80
C ALA A 2 2.85 2.37 -11.37
N LEU A 3 2.70 1.05 -11.22
CA LEU A 3 2.63 0.39 -9.91
C LEU A 3 4.04 0.25 -9.31
N VAL A 4 4.28 0.91 -8.18
CA VAL A 4 5.57 0.99 -7.48
C VAL A 4 5.43 0.70 -5.99
N THR A 5 6.54 0.44 -5.30
CA THR A 5 6.54 0.34 -3.83
C THR A 5 6.59 1.73 -3.21
N THR A 6 6.09 1.85 -1.98
CA THR A 6 6.18 3.11 -1.21
C THR A 6 7.62 3.52 -0.92
N LYS A 7 8.56 2.57 -0.82
CA LYS A 7 9.95 2.84 -0.44
C LYS A 7 10.62 3.88 -1.34
N GLN A 8 10.65 3.63 -2.66
CA GLN A 8 11.31 4.56 -3.58
C GLN A 8 10.52 5.86 -3.73
N MET A 9 9.19 5.77 -3.72
CA MET A 9 8.30 6.94 -3.76
C MET A 9 8.57 7.90 -2.60
N LEU A 10 8.69 7.39 -1.36
CA LEU A 10 8.94 8.19 -0.17
C LEU A 10 10.39 8.72 -0.10
N ILE A 11 11.38 7.96 -0.59
CA ILE A 11 12.76 8.44 -0.71
C ILE A 11 12.82 9.64 -1.66
N ASN A 12 12.14 9.57 -2.80
CA ASN A 12 12.09 10.67 -3.77
C ASN A 12 11.38 11.89 -3.16
N ALA A 13 10.24 11.68 -2.48
CA ALA A 13 9.50 12.74 -1.82
C ALA A 13 10.34 13.47 -0.75
N GLN A 14 11.08 12.72 0.07
CA GLN A 14 11.97 13.29 1.06
C GLN A 14 13.11 14.10 0.44
N LYS A 15 13.73 13.57 -0.62
CA LYS A 15 14.81 14.24 -1.34
C LYS A 15 14.38 15.57 -1.96
N ASP A 16 13.18 15.58 -2.56
CA ASP A 16 12.68 16.71 -3.32
C ASP A 16 11.71 17.59 -2.51
N ASN A 17 11.58 17.32 -1.19
CA ASN A 17 10.81 18.11 -0.20
C ASN A 17 9.32 18.25 -0.54
N TYR A 18 8.66 17.15 -0.96
CA TYR A 18 7.20 17.11 -1.13
C TYR A 18 6.58 15.97 -0.30
N ALA A 19 5.28 16.04 -0.08
CA ALA A 19 4.51 14.98 0.56
C ALA A 19 3.77 14.15 -0.48
N VAL A 20 3.61 12.85 -0.23
CA VAL A 20 2.77 11.96 -1.04
C VAL A 20 1.43 11.77 -0.33
N GLY A 21 0.33 12.03 -1.04
CA GLY A 21 -1.01 11.77 -0.52
C GLY A 21 -1.28 10.26 -0.42
N ALA A 22 -1.93 9.85 0.68
CA ALA A 22 -2.37 8.48 0.89
C ALA A 22 -3.89 8.49 1.13
N PHE A 23 -4.65 7.82 0.26
CA PHE A 23 -6.11 7.88 0.24
C PHE A 23 -6.71 6.50 0.39
N ASN A 24 -7.60 6.35 1.38
CA ASN A 24 -8.39 5.12 1.53
C ASN A 24 -9.41 5.02 0.41
N VAL A 25 -9.46 3.87 -0.25
CA VAL A 25 -10.40 3.58 -1.34
C VAL A 25 -11.22 2.34 -0.99
N GLU A 26 -12.54 2.42 -1.18
CA GLU A 26 -13.49 1.39 -0.78
C GLU A 26 -14.35 0.87 -1.95
N ASN A 27 -14.31 1.54 -3.10
CA ASN A 27 -15.02 1.16 -4.32
C ASN A 27 -14.28 1.63 -5.57
N MET A 28 -14.74 1.18 -6.75
CA MET A 28 -14.07 1.51 -8.03
C MET A 28 -14.15 2.98 -8.39
N GLU A 29 -15.24 3.63 -8.02
CA GLU A 29 -15.45 5.05 -8.27
C GLU A 29 -14.38 5.89 -7.54
N MET A 30 -14.07 5.54 -6.28
CA MET A 30 -13.00 6.19 -5.52
C MET A 30 -11.62 5.90 -6.14
N VAL A 31 -11.37 4.66 -6.57
CA VAL A 31 -10.12 4.30 -7.26
C VAL A 31 -9.94 5.14 -8.52
N MET A 32 -10.96 5.21 -9.36
CA MET A 32 -10.91 5.98 -10.61
C MET A 32 -10.68 7.47 -10.34
N ALA A 33 -11.41 8.04 -9.37
CA ALA A 33 -11.26 9.46 -9.01
C ALA A 33 -9.84 9.77 -8.50
N VAL A 34 -9.25 8.89 -7.68
CA VAL A 34 -7.88 9.08 -7.18
C VAL A 34 -6.86 8.96 -8.32
N VAL A 35 -7.03 7.99 -9.22
CA VAL A 35 -6.13 7.81 -10.38
C VAL A 35 -6.22 9.00 -11.33
N GLU A 36 -7.44 9.44 -11.69
CA GLU A 36 -7.66 10.61 -12.57
C GLU A 36 -7.04 11.87 -11.99
N ALA A 37 -7.28 12.16 -10.70
CA ALA A 37 -6.68 13.31 -10.03
C ALA A 37 -5.15 13.25 -9.98
N ALA A 38 -4.58 12.07 -9.72
CA ALA A 38 -3.14 11.87 -9.71
C ALA A 38 -2.51 12.10 -11.09
N GLU A 39 -3.16 11.64 -12.17
CA GLU A 39 -2.72 11.85 -13.54
C GLU A 39 -2.84 13.32 -13.96
N GLU A 40 -3.98 13.97 -13.66
CA GLU A 40 -4.20 15.39 -13.97
C GLU A 40 -3.14 16.29 -13.30
N LEU A 41 -2.78 15.97 -12.05
CA LEU A 41 -1.78 16.72 -11.28
C LEU A 41 -0.34 16.23 -11.51
N ASN A 42 -0.15 15.19 -12.31
CA ASN A 42 1.14 14.52 -12.51
C ASN A 42 1.85 14.19 -11.18
N SER A 43 1.09 13.68 -10.22
CA SER A 43 1.53 13.47 -8.83
C SER A 43 1.52 12.00 -8.43
N PRO A 44 2.57 11.50 -7.74
CA PRO A 44 2.54 10.15 -7.19
C PRO A 44 1.49 10.06 -6.08
N VAL A 45 0.88 8.88 -5.92
CA VAL A 45 -0.17 8.65 -4.92
C VAL A 45 -0.08 7.28 -4.29
N ILE A 46 -0.48 7.17 -3.02
CA ILE A 46 -0.68 5.91 -2.33
C ILE A 46 -2.18 5.66 -2.22
N MET A 47 -2.66 4.59 -2.84
CA MET A 47 -4.01 4.07 -2.62
C MET A 47 -3.96 3.02 -1.51
N GLN A 48 -4.75 3.21 -0.48
CA GLN A 48 -4.76 2.29 0.65
C GLN A 48 -6.13 1.69 0.92
N THR A 49 -6.12 0.49 1.49
CA THR A 49 -7.33 -0.20 1.94
C THR A 49 -7.14 -0.71 3.35
N THR A 50 -8.25 -0.73 4.09
CA THR A 50 -8.32 -1.36 5.41
C THR A 50 -8.60 -2.87 5.30
N PRO A 51 -8.54 -3.63 6.39
CA PRO A 51 -8.87 -5.07 6.40
C PRO A 51 -10.21 -5.43 5.79
N SER A 52 -11.22 -4.57 5.90
CA SER A 52 -12.56 -4.78 5.36
C SER A 52 -12.63 -4.71 3.82
N THR A 53 -11.70 -4.00 3.20
CA THR A 53 -11.73 -3.68 1.77
C THR A 53 -10.62 -4.35 0.94
N VAL A 54 -9.74 -5.14 1.58
CA VAL A 54 -8.64 -5.88 0.91
C VAL A 54 -9.12 -6.71 -0.29
N LYS A 55 -10.30 -7.32 -0.21
CA LYS A 55 -10.87 -8.14 -1.29
C LYS A 55 -11.18 -7.32 -2.56
N PHE A 56 -11.36 -6.03 -2.40
CA PHE A 56 -11.77 -5.12 -3.47
C PHE A 56 -10.59 -4.70 -4.36
N LEU A 57 -9.39 -4.63 -3.81
CA LEU A 57 -8.24 -4.01 -4.48
C LEU A 57 -7.63 -4.84 -5.62
N ALA A 58 -7.94 -6.13 -5.74
CA ALA A 58 -7.52 -6.91 -6.91
C ALA A 58 -7.98 -6.27 -8.23
N ASN A 59 -9.15 -5.60 -8.23
CA ASN A 59 -9.67 -4.88 -9.40
C ASN A 59 -9.02 -3.50 -9.56
N ALA A 60 -8.64 -2.84 -8.48
CA ALA A 60 -7.96 -1.53 -8.50
C ALA A 60 -6.53 -1.63 -9.06
N LYS A 61 -5.89 -2.79 -8.95
CA LYS A 61 -4.56 -3.06 -9.50
C LYS A 61 -4.50 -2.77 -11.00
N VAL A 62 -5.52 -3.16 -11.76
CA VAL A 62 -5.57 -2.93 -13.21
C VAL A 62 -5.60 -1.44 -13.54
N ALA A 63 -6.33 -0.63 -12.76
CA ALA A 63 -6.34 0.82 -12.93
C ALA A 63 -4.98 1.43 -12.61
N ALA A 64 -4.37 1.02 -11.48
CA ALA A 64 -3.05 1.46 -11.07
C ALA A 64 -1.95 1.10 -12.08
N GLU A 65 -2.00 -0.09 -12.69
CA GLU A 65 -1.01 -0.53 -13.69
C GLU A 65 -1.08 0.26 -15.00
N LYS A 66 -2.25 0.81 -15.34
CA LYS A 66 -2.48 1.61 -16.55
C LYS A 66 -2.18 3.09 -16.38
N ALA A 67 -2.06 3.56 -15.16
CA ALA A 67 -1.82 4.97 -14.86
C ALA A 67 -0.47 5.46 -15.42
N ASN A 68 -0.40 6.75 -15.72
CA ASN A 68 0.81 7.41 -16.22
C ASN A 68 1.70 7.99 -15.11
N VAL A 69 1.27 7.87 -13.85
CA VAL A 69 1.98 8.35 -12.66
C VAL A 69 2.30 7.20 -11.70
N PRO A 70 3.31 7.33 -10.83
CA PRO A 70 3.62 6.32 -9.83
C PRO A 70 2.47 6.13 -8.84
N ILE A 71 1.97 4.91 -8.71
CA ILE A 71 0.94 4.53 -7.74
C ILE A 71 1.47 3.39 -6.86
N ALA A 72 1.32 3.52 -5.55
CA ALA A 72 1.55 2.43 -4.61
C ALA A 72 0.21 1.94 -4.04
N MET A 73 0.10 0.62 -3.87
CA MET A 73 -1.04 -0.03 -3.24
C MET A 73 -0.66 -0.48 -1.83
N HIS A 74 -1.32 0.06 -0.82
CA HIS A 74 -0.96 -0.11 0.57
C HIS A 74 -2.07 -0.78 1.39
N LEU A 75 -1.71 -1.80 2.18
CA LEU A 75 -2.57 -2.30 3.26
C LEU A 75 -2.40 -1.41 4.48
N ASP A 76 -3.48 -0.75 4.88
CA ASP A 76 -3.55 0.10 6.05
C ASP A 76 -4.18 -0.66 7.23
N HIS A 77 -3.55 -0.61 8.40
CA HIS A 77 -3.98 -1.32 9.62
C HIS A 77 -4.19 -2.83 9.45
N GLY A 78 -3.28 -3.54 8.79
CA GLY A 78 -3.29 -5.00 8.73
C GLY A 78 -3.23 -5.59 10.14
N ASN A 79 -4.25 -6.35 10.54
CA ASN A 79 -4.45 -6.80 11.92
C ASN A 79 -3.98 -8.24 12.19
N SER A 80 -3.40 -8.90 11.21
CA SER A 80 -2.86 -10.26 11.35
C SER A 80 -1.84 -10.58 10.27
N PHE A 81 -0.97 -11.55 10.55
CA PHE A 81 -0.03 -12.11 9.58
C PHE A 81 -0.75 -12.62 8.32
N GLU A 82 -1.83 -13.39 8.49
CA GLU A 82 -2.59 -13.97 7.39
C GLU A 82 -3.16 -12.90 6.46
N LEU A 83 -3.63 -11.77 7.01
CA LEU A 83 -4.15 -10.67 6.22
C LEU A 83 -3.03 -9.97 5.45
N ALA A 84 -1.89 -9.73 6.09
CA ALA A 84 -0.70 -9.17 5.43
C ALA A 84 -0.25 -10.03 4.24
N ILE A 85 -0.22 -11.37 4.42
CA ILE A 85 0.13 -12.30 3.34
C ILE A 85 -0.94 -12.38 2.25
N LYS A 86 -2.22 -12.24 2.59
CA LYS A 86 -3.29 -12.13 1.58
C LYS A 86 -3.14 -10.87 0.74
N ALA A 87 -2.85 -9.73 1.36
CA ALA A 87 -2.58 -8.48 0.66
C ALA A 87 -1.34 -8.60 -0.25
N PHE A 88 -0.25 -9.13 0.26
CA PHE A 88 0.95 -9.44 -0.51
C PHE A 88 0.63 -10.27 -1.77
N ARG A 89 -0.10 -11.39 -1.62
CA ARG A 89 -0.51 -12.25 -2.74
C ARG A 89 -1.47 -11.57 -3.71
N ALA A 90 -2.27 -10.63 -3.26
CA ALA A 90 -3.15 -9.83 -4.11
C ALA A 90 -2.41 -8.76 -4.92
N GLY A 91 -1.10 -8.58 -4.68
CA GLY A 91 -0.25 -7.65 -5.41
C GLY A 91 -0.15 -6.26 -4.80
N TYR A 92 -0.36 -6.15 -3.50
CA TYR A 92 -0.05 -4.94 -2.75
C TYR A 92 1.45 -4.67 -2.80
N THR A 93 1.82 -3.41 -2.92
CA THR A 93 3.20 -2.97 -3.05
C THR A 93 3.76 -2.36 -1.77
N SER A 94 2.96 -2.33 -0.72
CA SER A 94 3.31 -1.91 0.64
C SER A 94 2.31 -2.49 1.64
N VAL A 95 2.76 -2.78 2.85
CA VAL A 95 1.93 -3.36 3.92
C VAL A 95 2.22 -2.64 5.23
N MET A 96 1.19 -2.29 5.99
CA MET A 96 1.31 -1.95 7.41
C MET A 96 0.74 -3.11 8.24
N ILE A 97 1.49 -3.57 9.22
CA ILE A 97 1.00 -4.47 10.26
C ILE A 97 0.76 -3.68 11.54
N ASP A 98 -0.43 -3.83 12.11
CA ASP A 98 -0.83 -3.13 13.33
C ASP A 98 -0.89 -4.09 14.52
N GLY A 99 0.16 -4.08 15.30
CA GLY A 99 0.29 -4.83 16.56
C GLY A 99 -0.01 -3.97 17.80
N SER A 100 -0.63 -2.80 17.66
CA SER A 100 -0.83 -1.85 18.76
C SER A 100 -1.72 -2.37 19.91
N HIS A 101 -2.51 -3.41 19.63
CA HIS A 101 -3.38 -4.06 20.62
C HIS A 101 -2.72 -5.27 21.32
N SER A 102 -1.50 -5.63 20.92
CA SER A 102 -0.71 -6.72 21.49
C SER A 102 0.30 -6.19 22.53
N SER A 103 0.96 -7.09 23.27
CA SER A 103 2.12 -6.73 24.08
C SER A 103 3.27 -6.25 23.18
N PHE A 104 4.25 -5.57 23.78
CA PHE A 104 5.41 -5.09 23.03
C PHE A 104 6.17 -6.24 22.34
N GLU A 105 6.37 -7.34 23.05
CA GLU A 105 7.05 -8.53 22.56
C GLU A 105 6.29 -9.19 21.41
N GLU A 106 4.97 -9.38 21.56
CA GLU A 106 4.12 -9.93 20.51
C GLU A 106 4.07 -9.04 19.27
N ASN A 107 4.05 -7.70 19.44
CA ASN A 107 4.10 -6.76 18.32
C ASN A 107 5.42 -6.89 17.56
N ILE A 108 6.55 -7.04 18.26
CA ILE A 108 7.86 -7.26 17.61
C ILE A 108 7.84 -8.56 16.81
N GLU A 109 7.37 -9.67 17.38
CA GLU A 109 7.32 -10.98 16.72
C GLU A 109 6.41 -10.95 15.50
N LEU A 110 5.22 -10.38 15.62
CA LEU A 110 4.27 -10.22 14.51
C LEU A 110 4.88 -9.39 13.39
N THR A 111 5.41 -8.22 13.70
CA THR A 111 6.02 -7.32 12.70
C THR A 111 7.19 -8.01 12.00
N LYS A 112 8.06 -8.66 12.75
CA LYS A 112 9.20 -9.40 12.19
C LYS A 112 8.75 -10.49 11.22
N SER A 113 7.74 -11.27 11.58
CA SER A 113 7.23 -12.36 10.72
C SER A 113 6.73 -11.84 9.37
N VAL A 114 6.03 -10.68 9.36
CA VAL A 114 5.57 -10.04 8.13
C VAL A 114 6.74 -9.48 7.32
N VAL A 115 7.67 -8.81 7.97
CA VAL A 115 8.89 -8.25 7.34
C VAL A 115 9.71 -9.34 6.66
N ASP A 116 9.93 -10.47 7.32
CA ASP A 116 10.73 -11.59 6.78
C ASP A 116 10.13 -12.12 5.47
N VAL A 117 8.82 -12.21 5.35
CA VAL A 117 8.16 -12.63 4.11
C VAL A 117 8.15 -11.51 3.05
N CYS A 118 7.78 -10.30 3.42
CA CYS A 118 7.66 -9.19 2.48
C CYS A 118 9.01 -8.77 1.88
N ASN A 119 10.09 -8.86 2.65
CA ASN A 119 11.44 -8.59 2.17
C ASN A 119 11.88 -9.52 1.04
N CYS A 120 11.40 -10.78 1.00
CA CYS A 120 11.72 -11.71 -0.09
C CYS A 120 11.27 -11.18 -1.47
N ALA A 121 10.29 -10.27 -1.50
CA ALA A 121 9.78 -9.64 -2.71
C ALA A 121 10.05 -8.12 -2.76
N ASN A 122 10.91 -7.59 -1.90
CA ASN A 122 11.20 -6.16 -1.79
C ASN A 122 9.96 -5.29 -1.51
N ILE A 123 8.96 -5.81 -0.80
CA ILE A 123 7.77 -5.07 -0.38
C ILE A 123 8.04 -4.46 1.00
N PRO A 124 7.97 -3.13 1.15
CA PRO A 124 8.15 -2.47 2.43
C PRO A 124 6.98 -2.74 3.39
N VAL A 125 7.32 -2.89 4.67
CA VAL A 125 6.39 -3.01 5.79
C VAL A 125 6.52 -1.81 6.69
#